data_89596810aabc99d1849ad48c6c509f18
#
_entry.id   89596810aabc99d1849ad48c6c509f18
#
_cell.length_a   1.000
_cell.length_b   1.000
_cell.length_c   1.000
_cell.angle_alpha   90.00
_cell.angle_beta   90.00
_cell.angle_gamma   90.00
#
_symmetry.space_group_name_H-M   'P 1'
#
loop_
_entity.id
_entity.type
_entity.pdbx_description
1 polymer ?
#
loop_
_entity_poly.entity_id
_entity_poly.type
_entity_poly.pdbx_seq_one_letter_code
_entity_poly.pdbx_strand_id
1 'polypeptide(L)'
;ESTPLVNPYWQYSRNKIEAEEVLMAAYRTNGFPVTIVRPSHTYNGTKPPVSVHGDKGNWQILKRILEGKPVIIPGDGSSLWTLTHSKDFAKGYVGLMANPHAIGNAFHITTDESMTWNQIYQTIADALGKPLNALHVASDFLAKHSDHYDFRGELLGDKAATVVFDNSKIKRLVPDFICNTSMADGLRQAVHYMLSHPESQIPDPEFDSWCDRIANAISAADKAFELS
;
A
#
# COMPACT_ATOMS: atom_id res chain seq x y z
N GLU A 1 -10.02 -12.82 9.26
CA GLU A 1 -9.01 -13.90 9.04
C GLU A 1 -9.63 -15.16 8.39
N SER A 2 -10.93 -15.20 8.17
CA SER A 2 -11.65 -16.33 7.55
C SER A 2 -11.67 -16.31 6.01
N THR A 3 -11.24 -15.22 5.38
CA THR A 3 -11.16 -15.12 3.92
C THR A 3 -10.13 -16.12 3.38
N PRO A 4 -10.45 -16.88 2.31
CA PRO A 4 -9.51 -17.82 1.71
C PRO A 4 -8.22 -17.14 1.29
N LEU A 5 -7.10 -17.80 1.56
CA LEU A 5 -5.76 -17.32 1.19
C LEU A 5 -5.45 -17.75 -0.25
N VAL A 6 -5.81 -16.92 -1.21
CA VAL A 6 -5.59 -17.20 -2.64
C VAL A 6 -5.13 -15.91 -3.33
N ASN A 7 -4.02 -15.99 -4.08
CA ASN A 7 -3.58 -14.89 -4.92
C ASN A 7 -3.02 -15.41 -6.26
N PRO A 8 -3.78 -15.35 -7.35
CA PRO A 8 -3.33 -15.87 -8.66
C PRO A 8 -2.33 -14.94 -9.37
N TYR A 9 -2.21 -13.69 -8.93
CA TYR A 9 -1.45 -12.68 -9.66
C TYR A 9 -0.04 -12.45 -9.10
N TRP A 10 0.18 -12.60 -7.76
CA TRP A 10 1.38 -12.14 -7.09
C TRP A 10 2.17 -13.27 -6.42
N GLN A 11 3.40 -13.50 -6.89
CA GLN A 11 4.27 -14.55 -6.32
C GLN A 11 4.64 -14.26 -4.87
N TYR A 12 4.92 -13.00 -4.53
CA TYR A 12 5.19 -12.60 -3.15
C TYR A 12 4.06 -13.03 -2.20
N SER A 13 2.80 -12.79 -2.58
CA SER A 13 1.65 -13.18 -1.78
C SER A 13 1.54 -14.71 -1.64
N ARG A 14 1.76 -15.47 -2.72
CA ARG A 14 1.79 -16.95 -2.66
C ARG A 14 2.86 -17.47 -1.70
N ASN A 15 4.06 -16.90 -1.74
CA ASN A 15 5.14 -17.28 -0.82
C ASN A 15 4.76 -17.01 0.65
N LYS A 16 4.02 -15.92 0.94
CA LYS A 16 3.51 -15.63 2.29
C LYS A 16 2.44 -16.64 2.71
N ILE A 17 1.56 -17.03 1.81
CA ILE A 17 0.53 -18.06 2.04
C ILE A 17 1.20 -19.39 2.39
N GLU A 18 2.15 -19.84 1.57
CA GLU A 18 2.91 -21.09 1.81
C GLU A 18 3.65 -21.08 3.16
N ALA A 19 4.29 -19.95 3.49
CA ALA A 19 4.98 -19.81 4.79
C ALA A 19 3.99 -19.94 5.97
N GLU A 20 2.81 -19.34 5.86
CA GLU A 20 1.76 -19.47 6.88
C GLU A 20 1.27 -20.91 7.00
N GLU A 21 1.02 -21.58 5.88
CA GLU A 21 0.56 -22.98 5.85
C GLU A 21 1.58 -23.91 6.51
N VAL A 22 2.87 -23.77 6.20
CA VAL A 22 3.96 -24.55 6.81
C VAL A 22 4.01 -24.34 8.33
N LEU A 23 3.95 -23.08 8.78
CA LEU A 23 4.00 -22.76 10.21
C LEU A 23 2.77 -23.27 10.96
N MET A 24 1.58 -23.12 10.38
CA MET A 24 0.34 -23.63 10.98
C MET A 24 0.28 -25.17 10.96
N ALA A 25 0.85 -25.84 9.96
CA ALA A 25 1.00 -27.29 9.95
C ALA A 25 1.93 -27.75 11.08
N ALA A 26 3.07 -27.08 11.29
CA ALA A 26 3.99 -27.38 12.39
C ALA A 26 3.33 -27.21 13.78
N TYR A 27 2.49 -26.18 13.95
CA TYR A 27 1.68 -26.00 15.14
C TYR A 27 0.74 -27.18 15.38
N ARG A 28 -0.02 -27.60 14.36
CA ARG A 28 -1.01 -28.68 14.48
C ARG A 28 -0.38 -30.04 14.71
N THR A 29 0.80 -30.28 14.11
CA THR A 29 1.46 -31.61 14.15
C THR A 29 2.38 -31.75 15.35
N ASN A 30 3.14 -30.73 15.70
CA ASN A 30 4.22 -30.81 16.66
C ASN A 30 4.07 -29.85 17.85
N GLY A 31 2.96 -29.07 17.92
CA GLY A 31 2.77 -28.06 18.96
C GLY A 31 3.73 -26.87 18.85
N PHE A 32 4.32 -26.60 17.67
CA PHE A 32 5.24 -25.47 17.47
C PHE A 32 4.55 -24.15 17.80
N PRO A 33 5.02 -23.35 18.77
CA PRO A 33 4.33 -22.15 19.22
C PRO A 33 4.45 -21.03 18.21
N VAL A 34 3.47 -20.85 17.35
CA VAL A 34 3.44 -19.82 16.31
C VAL A 34 2.24 -18.90 16.47
N THR A 35 2.44 -17.61 16.25
CA THR A 35 1.40 -16.61 16.05
C THR A 35 1.60 -15.97 14.68
N ILE A 36 0.58 -16.00 13.84
CA ILE A 36 0.62 -15.37 12.51
C ILE A 36 0.14 -13.93 12.63
N VAL A 37 0.89 -13.01 12.06
CA VAL A 37 0.52 -11.61 11.96
C VAL A 37 0.34 -11.22 10.50
N ARG A 38 -0.83 -10.70 10.17
CA ARG A 38 -1.20 -10.23 8.83
C ARG A 38 -1.35 -8.71 8.85
N PRO A 39 -0.30 -7.94 8.49
CA PRO A 39 -0.40 -6.49 8.36
C PRO A 39 -1.16 -6.10 7.10
N SER A 40 -1.68 -4.88 7.08
CA SER A 40 -1.96 -4.14 5.86
C SER A 40 -0.68 -3.49 5.33
N HIS A 41 -0.79 -2.41 4.57
CA HIS A 41 0.37 -1.60 4.20
C HIS A 41 0.91 -0.86 5.44
N THR A 42 1.89 -1.46 6.10
CA THR A 42 2.57 -0.83 7.24
C THR A 42 3.63 0.13 6.72
N TYR A 43 3.62 1.37 7.21
CA TYR A 43 4.57 2.41 6.82
C TYR A 43 5.11 3.16 8.03
N ASN A 44 6.21 3.88 7.84
CA ASN A 44 6.74 4.80 8.82
C ASN A 44 6.60 6.26 8.33
N GLY A 45 6.85 7.22 9.22
CA GLY A 45 6.74 8.64 8.91
C GLY A 45 7.84 9.19 7.99
N THR A 46 8.58 8.35 7.24
CA THR A 46 9.69 8.80 6.36
C THR A 46 9.39 8.68 4.87
N LYS A 47 8.41 7.86 4.49
CA LYS A 47 8.02 7.64 3.08
C LYS A 47 6.50 7.55 2.98
N PRO A 48 5.82 8.46 2.28
CA PRO A 48 4.37 8.36 2.08
C PRO A 48 4.06 7.17 1.15
N PRO A 49 3.15 6.27 1.55
CA PRO A 49 2.70 5.17 0.68
C PRO A 49 2.02 5.68 -0.58
N VAL A 50 2.34 5.09 -1.71
CA VAL A 50 1.72 5.34 -3.02
C VAL A 50 1.37 4.02 -3.69
N SER A 51 0.43 4.02 -4.63
CA SER A 51 -0.03 2.80 -5.30
C SER A 51 0.94 2.29 -6.37
N VAL A 52 1.59 3.19 -7.08
CA VAL A 52 2.61 2.89 -8.10
C VAL A 52 3.87 3.69 -7.83
N HIS A 53 5.02 3.08 -7.99
CA HIS A 53 6.33 3.71 -7.84
C HIS A 53 7.37 2.92 -8.63
N GLY A 54 8.51 3.54 -8.89
CA GLY A 54 9.67 2.87 -9.45
C GLY A 54 10.57 2.23 -8.39
N ASP A 55 11.70 1.68 -8.82
CA ASP A 55 12.63 0.93 -7.97
C ASP A 55 13.34 1.81 -6.93
N LYS A 56 13.46 3.11 -7.19
CA LYS A 56 14.11 4.06 -6.29
C LYS A 56 13.18 4.65 -5.23
N GLY A 57 11.93 4.16 -5.18
CA GLY A 57 10.95 4.52 -4.15
C GLY A 57 10.02 5.67 -4.55
N ASN A 58 9.47 6.35 -3.55
CA ASN A 58 8.24 7.15 -3.72
C ASN A 58 8.49 8.62 -4.07
N TRP A 59 9.76 9.09 -3.96
CA TRP A 59 10.08 10.50 -4.22
C TRP A 59 9.66 10.97 -5.60
N GLN A 60 9.81 10.13 -6.63
CA GLN A 60 9.47 10.53 -7.99
C GLN A 60 7.98 10.91 -8.15
N ILE A 61 7.08 10.29 -7.38
CA ILE A 61 5.66 10.68 -7.35
C ILE A 61 5.49 12.07 -6.75
N LEU A 62 6.12 12.35 -5.60
CA LEU A 62 6.07 13.67 -4.96
C LEU A 62 6.65 14.74 -5.90
N LYS A 63 7.76 14.43 -6.55
CA LYS A 63 8.40 15.32 -7.53
C LYS A 63 7.46 15.64 -8.70
N ARG A 64 6.75 14.64 -9.24
CA ARG A 64 5.75 14.87 -10.31
C ARG A 64 4.63 15.79 -9.85
N ILE A 65 4.14 15.64 -8.61
CA ILE A 65 3.14 16.57 -8.04
C ILE A 65 3.73 17.99 -7.94
N LEU A 66 4.95 18.13 -7.42
CA LEU A 66 5.63 19.42 -7.30
C LEU A 66 5.82 20.13 -8.65
N GLU A 67 6.05 19.36 -9.73
CA GLU A 67 6.25 19.82 -11.09
C GLU A 67 4.92 19.99 -11.87
N GLY A 68 3.76 19.64 -11.28
CA GLY A 68 2.45 19.69 -11.96
C GLY A 68 2.25 18.66 -13.06
N LYS A 69 3.11 17.65 -13.13
CA LYS A 69 3.02 16.55 -14.09
C LYS A 69 1.85 15.62 -13.78
N PRO A 70 1.31 14.87 -14.75
CA PRO A 70 0.32 13.84 -14.52
C PRO A 70 0.84 12.78 -13.54
N VAL A 71 0.02 12.43 -12.54
CA VAL A 71 0.30 11.40 -11.53
C VAL A 71 -0.65 10.23 -11.74
N ILE A 72 -0.10 9.06 -12.00
CA ILE A 72 -0.87 7.85 -12.28
C ILE A 72 -1.52 7.34 -11.00
N ILE A 73 -2.85 7.17 -11.05
CA ILE A 73 -3.66 6.53 -10.03
C ILE A 73 -4.32 5.29 -10.66
N PRO A 74 -4.14 4.08 -10.10
CA PRO A 74 -4.67 2.87 -10.69
C PRO A 74 -6.20 2.79 -10.58
N GLY A 75 -6.85 2.27 -11.63
CA GLY A 75 -8.30 2.20 -11.74
C GLY A 75 -8.90 3.60 -11.81
N ASP A 76 -10.04 3.79 -11.17
CA ASP A 76 -10.68 5.09 -10.94
C ASP A 76 -10.27 5.75 -9.61
N GLY A 77 -9.32 5.13 -8.91
CA GLY A 77 -8.83 5.58 -7.61
C GLY A 77 -9.81 5.39 -6.46
N SER A 78 -10.95 4.71 -6.65
CA SER A 78 -12.00 4.54 -5.63
C SER A 78 -11.79 3.35 -4.70
N SER A 79 -10.89 2.40 -5.02
CA SER A 79 -10.62 1.27 -4.15
C SER A 79 -10.07 1.74 -2.80
N LEU A 80 -10.61 1.15 -1.72
CA LEU A 80 -10.21 1.47 -0.35
C LEU A 80 -8.94 0.75 0.02
N TRP A 81 -8.05 1.46 0.69
CA TRP A 81 -6.78 0.98 1.17
C TRP A 81 -6.56 1.33 2.64
N THR A 82 -5.86 0.46 3.37
CA THR A 82 -5.58 0.64 4.79
C THR A 82 -4.09 0.82 5.01
N LEU A 83 -3.69 1.99 5.50
CA LEU A 83 -2.30 2.35 5.80
C LEU A 83 -2.10 2.41 7.31
N THR A 84 -1.33 1.49 7.87
CA THR A 84 -1.09 1.41 9.31
C THR A 84 0.29 1.97 9.66
N HIS A 85 0.33 3.01 10.49
CA HIS A 85 1.61 3.57 10.93
C HIS A 85 2.38 2.55 11.79
N SER A 86 3.69 2.40 11.56
CA SER A 86 4.53 1.39 12.22
C SER A 86 4.54 1.46 13.74
N LYS A 87 4.41 2.67 14.32
CA LYS A 87 4.30 2.85 15.78
C LYS A 87 3.01 2.23 16.34
N ASP A 88 1.91 2.33 15.60
CA ASP A 88 0.64 1.75 16.00
C ASP A 88 0.62 0.24 15.75
N PHE A 89 1.17 -0.21 14.62
CA PHE A 89 1.40 -1.63 14.37
C PHE A 89 2.21 -2.29 15.49
N ALA A 90 3.28 -1.62 15.96
CA ALA A 90 4.13 -2.14 17.04
C ALA A 90 3.37 -2.39 18.35
N LYS A 91 2.36 -1.59 18.68
CA LYS A 91 1.53 -1.81 19.90
C LYS A 91 0.82 -3.16 19.84
N GLY A 92 0.15 -3.44 18.70
CA GLY A 92 -0.51 -4.73 18.50
C GLY A 92 0.47 -5.89 18.48
N TYR A 93 1.59 -5.71 17.78
CA TYR A 93 2.63 -6.74 17.66
C TYR A 93 3.23 -7.10 19.03
N VAL A 94 3.64 -6.10 19.83
CA VAL A 94 4.19 -6.33 21.18
C VAL A 94 3.14 -6.95 22.09
N GLY A 95 1.88 -6.54 22.00
CA GLY A 95 0.79 -7.12 22.81
C GLY A 95 0.50 -8.59 22.48
N LEU A 96 0.87 -9.07 21.28
CA LEU A 96 0.78 -10.50 20.92
C LEU A 96 2.03 -11.29 21.32
N MET A 97 3.18 -10.63 21.50
CA MET A 97 4.43 -11.31 21.87
C MET A 97 4.28 -11.97 23.24
N ALA A 98 4.74 -13.21 23.33
CA ALA A 98 4.68 -14.02 24.55
C ALA A 98 3.26 -14.20 25.13
N ASN A 99 2.20 -13.90 24.38
CA ASN A 99 0.82 -14.14 24.79
C ASN A 99 0.42 -15.58 24.43
N PRO A 100 0.20 -16.49 25.40
CA PRO A 100 -0.13 -17.87 25.13
C PRO A 100 -1.47 -18.04 24.38
N HIS A 101 -2.41 -17.10 24.52
CA HIS A 101 -3.68 -17.12 23.82
C HIS A 101 -3.57 -16.71 22.35
N ALA A 102 -2.42 -16.15 21.93
CA ALA A 102 -2.16 -15.84 20.54
C ALA A 102 -1.62 -17.04 19.75
N ILE A 103 -1.06 -18.05 20.45
CA ILE A 103 -0.43 -19.22 19.80
C ILE A 103 -1.48 -20.00 19.00
N GLY A 104 -1.10 -20.43 17.81
CA GLY A 104 -1.96 -21.15 16.87
C GLY A 104 -3.04 -20.29 16.18
N ASN A 105 -2.91 -18.98 16.25
CA ASN A 105 -3.86 -18.03 15.68
C ASN A 105 -3.21 -17.07 14.69
N ALA A 106 -4.03 -16.57 13.74
CA ALA A 106 -3.68 -15.43 12.90
C ALA A 106 -4.42 -14.17 13.36
N PHE A 107 -3.76 -13.02 13.26
CA PHE A 107 -4.30 -11.71 13.64
C PHE A 107 -4.01 -10.67 12.56
N HIS A 108 -5.01 -9.88 12.19
CA HIS A 108 -4.76 -8.60 11.54
C HIS A 108 -4.26 -7.59 12.59
N ILE A 109 -3.25 -6.80 12.22
CA ILE A 109 -2.82 -5.62 12.98
C ILE A 109 -2.86 -4.45 12.01
N THR A 110 -3.98 -3.73 12.01
CA THR A 110 -4.21 -2.62 11.07
C THR A 110 -4.94 -1.48 11.80
N THR A 111 -4.90 -0.27 11.21
CA THR A 111 -5.83 0.78 11.62
C THR A 111 -7.26 0.40 11.24
N ASP A 112 -8.25 1.00 11.91
CA ASP A 112 -9.66 0.89 11.54
C ASP A 112 -10.03 1.86 10.39
N GLU A 113 -9.13 2.79 10.05
CA GLU A 113 -9.34 3.74 8.96
C GLU A 113 -9.05 3.10 7.61
N SER A 114 -9.76 3.54 6.60
CA SER A 114 -9.47 3.27 5.20
C SER A 114 -9.69 4.54 4.36
N MET A 115 -8.87 4.72 3.33
CA MET A 115 -8.97 5.82 2.38
C MET A 115 -8.95 5.25 0.97
N THR A 116 -9.62 5.93 0.05
CA THR A 116 -9.47 5.66 -1.38
C THR A 116 -8.07 6.10 -1.85
N TRP A 117 -7.59 5.52 -2.96
CA TRP A 117 -6.34 6.01 -3.56
C TRP A 117 -6.45 7.50 -3.92
N ASN A 118 -7.61 7.96 -4.38
CA ASN A 118 -7.83 9.40 -4.63
C ASN A 118 -7.60 10.24 -3.37
N GLN A 119 -8.14 9.81 -2.22
CA GLN A 119 -7.94 10.53 -0.95
C GLN A 119 -6.48 10.49 -0.49
N ILE A 120 -5.78 9.37 -0.66
CA ILE A 120 -4.37 9.24 -0.32
C ILE A 120 -3.52 10.23 -1.14
N TYR A 121 -3.69 10.23 -2.47
CA TYR A 121 -2.92 11.12 -3.35
C TYR A 121 -3.28 12.59 -3.14
N GLN A 122 -4.57 12.90 -2.91
CA GLN A 122 -4.99 14.26 -2.59
C GLN A 122 -4.35 14.74 -1.28
N THR A 123 -4.34 13.89 -0.23
CA THR A 123 -3.68 14.22 1.05
C THR A 123 -2.18 14.50 0.87
N ILE A 124 -1.50 13.74 0.00
CA ILE A 124 -0.09 13.97 -0.33
C ILE A 124 0.08 15.31 -1.07
N ALA A 125 -0.77 15.60 -2.06
CA ALA A 125 -0.73 16.85 -2.82
C ALA A 125 -1.01 18.08 -1.93
N ASP A 126 -2.00 17.99 -1.05
CA ASP A 126 -2.32 19.01 -0.07
C ASP A 126 -1.13 19.29 0.88
N ALA A 127 -0.47 18.23 1.33
CA ALA A 127 0.73 18.35 2.18
C ALA A 127 1.93 18.99 1.45
N LEU A 128 2.00 18.83 0.13
CA LEU A 128 2.99 19.50 -0.74
C LEU A 128 2.59 20.94 -1.10
N GLY A 129 1.35 21.37 -0.77
CA GLY A 129 0.81 22.67 -1.16
C GLY A 129 0.65 22.84 -2.68
N LYS A 130 0.34 21.75 -3.39
CA LYS A 130 0.22 21.72 -4.85
C LYS A 130 -1.10 21.09 -5.29
N PRO A 131 -1.68 21.53 -6.42
CA PRO A 131 -2.81 20.81 -7.01
C PRO A 131 -2.37 19.41 -7.50
N LEU A 132 -3.26 18.44 -7.36
CA LEU A 132 -3.07 17.11 -7.90
C LEU A 132 -3.51 17.05 -9.35
N ASN A 133 -2.61 16.74 -10.26
CA ASN A 133 -2.92 16.42 -11.66
C ASN A 133 -3.08 14.89 -11.79
N ALA A 134 -4.24 14.36 -11.36
CA ALA A 134 -4.51 12.93 -11.35
C ALA A 134 -4.77 12.38 -12.75
N LEU A 135 -4.09 11.30 -13.11
CA LEU A 135 -4.34 10.51 -14.31
C LEU A 135 -4.79 9.11 -13.91
N HIS A 136 -6.09 8.83 -14.06
CA HIS A 136 -6.66 7.52 -13.78
C HIS A 136 -6.41 6.56 -14.92
N VAL A 137 -5.79 5.40 -14.61
CA VAL A 137 -5.44 4.39 -15.62
C VAL A 137 -5.82 3.00 -15.11
N ALA A 138 -6.53 2.24 -15.94
CA ALA A 138 -6.96 0.89 -15.59
C ALA A 138 -5.77 0.03 -15.14
N SER A 139 -5.94 -0.71 -14.03
CA SER A 139 -4.86 -1.50 -13.42
C SER A 139 -4.32 -2.60 -14.32
N ASP A 140 -5.17 -3.20 -15.17
CA ASP A 140 -4.77 -4.20 -16.15
C ASP A 140 -3.94 -3.58 -17.30
N PHE A 141 -4.25 -2.34 -17.70
CA PHE A 141 -3.43 -1.60 -18.67
C PHE A 141 -2.03 -1.33 -18.10
N LEU A 142 -1.95 -0.85 -16.84
CA LEU A 142 -0.67 -0.64 -16.16
C LEU A 142 0.13 -1.94 -16.04
N ALA A 143 -0.54 -3.04 -15.64
CA ALA A 143 0.08 -4.36 -15.52
C ALA A 143 0.61 -4.90 -16.87
N LYS A 144 -0.08 -4.60 -17.97
CA LYS A 144 0.33 -5.02 -19.33
C LYS A 144 1.53 -4.22 -19.84
N HIS A 145 1.66 -2.96 -19.44
CA HIS A 145 2.69 -2.03 -19.93
C HIS A 145 3.69 -1.64 -18.83
N SER A 146 3.93 -2.55 -17.90
CA SER A 146 4.70 -2.31 -16.66
C SER A 146 6.23 -2.30 -16.87
N ASP A 147 6.72 -2.59 -18.08
CA ASP A 147 8.15 -2.84 -18.35
C ASP A 147 8.67 -3.95 -17.40
N HIS A 148 9.65 -3.64 -16.53
CA HIS A 148 10.20 -4.58 -15.54
C HIS A 148 9.51 -4.48 -14.15
N TYR A 149 8.61 -3.52 -13.93
CA TYR A 149 7.90 -3.38 -12.65
C TYR A 149 6.84 -4.47 -12.47
N ASP A 150 6.72 -5.04 -11.28
CA ASP A 150 5.70 -6.08 -10.97
C ASP A 150 4.31 -5.49 -10.70
N PHE A 151 3.85 -4.58 -11.58
CA PHE A 151 2.50 -4.02 -11.42
C PHE A 151 1.38 -5.03 -11.61
N ARG A 152 1.64 -6.17 -12.25
CA ARG A 152 0.67 -7.26 -12.27
C ARG A 152 0.42 -7.82 -10.88
N GLY A 153 1.49 -8.11 -10.14
CA GLY A 153 1.40 -8.57 -8.75
C GLY A 153 0.87 -7.48 -7.84
N GLU A 154 1.51 -6.33 -7.85
CA GLU A 154 1.21 -5.25 -6.92
C GLU A 154 -0.17 -4.60 -7.10
N LEU A 155 -0.68 -4.50 -8.33
CA LEU A 155 -1.99 -3.93 -8.58
C LEU A 155 -3.08 -5.00 -8.60
N LEU A 156 -3.04 -5.95 -9.56
CA LEU A 156 -4.10 -6.94 -9.70
C LEU A 156 -4.12 -7.94 -8.54
N GLY A 157 -2.97 -8.21 -7.94
CA GLY A 157 -2.83 -9.09 -6.77
C GLY A 157 -3.06 -8.41 -5.44
N ASP A 158 -3.17 -7.07 -5.41
CA ASP A 158 -3.23 -6.33 -4.15
C ASP A 158 -4.03 -5.02 -4.29
N LYS A 159 -3.43 -3.94 -4.78
CA LYS A 159 -3.91 -2.56 -4.64
C LYS A 159 -5.15 -2.19 -5.46
N ALA A 160 -5.51 -2.97 -6.49
CA ALA A 160 -6.71 -2.74 -7.29
C ALA A 160 -8.01 -3.17 -6.60
N ALA A 161 -7.92 -4.01 -5.56
CA ALA A 161 -9.06 -4.47 -4.79
C ALA A 161 -9.27 -3.64 -3.53
N THR A 162 -10.54 -3.38 -3.18
CA THR A 162 -10.87 -2.79 -1.88
C THR A 162 -10.55 -3.75 -0.74
N VAL A 163 -9.79 -3.29 0.26
CA VAL A 163 -9.43 -4.06 1.45
C VAL A 163 -9.79 -3.27 2.70
N VAL A 164 -10.73 -3.79 3.47
CA VAL A 164 -11.13 -3.28 4.79
C VAL A 164 -10.98 -4.41 5.80
N PHE A 165 -10.35 -4.12 6.93
CA PHE A 165 -10.01 -5.12 7.92
C PHE A 165 -10.90 -5.04 9.16
N ASP A 166 -11.25 -6.19 9.72
CA ASP A 166 -11.86 -6.30 11.05
C ASP A 166 -10.77 -6.56 12.11
N ASN A 167 -10.55 -5.59 12.99
CA ASN A 167 -9.59 -5.66 14.09
C ASN A 167 -10.20 -6.17 15.42
N SER A 168 -11.45 -6.65 15.42
CA SER A 168 -12.13 -7.08 16.64
C SER A 168 -11.39 -8.23 17.36
N LYS A 169 -10.73 -9.11 16.60
CA LYS A 169 -9.98 -10.24 17.16
C LYS A 169 -8.77 -9.79 17.97
N ILE A 170 -7.93 -8.92 17.39
CA ILE A 170 -6.75 -8.41 18.12
C ILE A 170 -7.16 -7.53 19.30
N LYS A 171 -8.18 -6.68 19.16
CA LYS A 171 -8.68 -5.82 20.24
C LYS A 171 -9.22 -6.59 21.45
N ARG A 172 -9.77 -7.78 21.22
CA ARG A 172 -10.16 -8.67 22.34
C ARG A 172 -8.97 -9.22 23.10
N LEU A 173 -7.85 -9.50 22.40
CA LEU A 173 -6.67 -10.09 23.03
C LEU A 173 -5.68 -9.06 23.54
N VAL A 174 -5.64 -7.91 22.90
CA VAL A 174 -4.80 -6.74 23.22
C VAL A 174 -5.70 -5.51 23.35
N PRO A 175 -6.42 -5.34 24.48
CA PRO A 175 -7.40 -4.27 24.63
C PRO A 175 -6.82 -2.85 24.49
N ASP A 176 -5.52 -2.69 24.80
CA ASP A 176 -4.80 -1.42 24.67
C ASP A 176 -4.33 -1.13 23.24
N PHE A 177 -4.63 -2.02 22.28
CA PHE A 177 -4.32 -1.77 20.87
C PHE A 177 -5.23 -0.69 20.31
N ILE A 178 -4.70 0.52 20.24
CA ILE A 178 -5.36 1.70 19.66
C ILE A 178 -4.39 2.36 18.68
N CYS A 179 -4.84 2.58 17.44
CA CYS A 179 -4.10 3.36 16.44
C CYS A 179 -4.35 4.85 16.71
N ASN A 180 -3.30 5.58 17.08
CA ASN A 180 -3.37 7.00 17.40
C ASN A 180 -2.95 7.91 16.24
N THR A 181 -2.32 7.34 15.22
CA THR A 181 -1.89 8.07 14.03
C THR A 181 -2.95 7.91 12.96
N SER A 182 -3.71 8.98 12.66
CA SER A 182 -4.63 8.95 11.53
C SER A 182 -3.87 8.73 10.22
N MET A 183 -4.51 8.12 9.22
CA MET A 183 -3.87 7.93 7.90
C MET A 183 -3.46 9.28 7.30
N ALA A 184 -4.29 10.31 7.41
CA ALA A 184 -3.99 11.62 6.89
C ALA A 184 -2.78 12.28 7.60
N ASP A 185 -2.70 12.18 8.92
CA ASP A 185 -1.57 12.77 9.67
C ASP A 185 -0.26 12.03 9.40
N GLY A 186 -0.31 10.70 9.31
CA GLY A 186 0.87 9.91 8.96
C GLY A 186 1.38 10.19 7.55
N LEU A 187 0.48 10.40 6.57
CA LEU A 187 0.85 10.82 5.22
C LEU A 187 1.51 12.21 5.22
N ARG A 188 0.91 13.20 5.91
CA ARG A 188 1.50 14.55 6.05
C ARG A 188 2.88 14.50 6.72
N GLN A 189 3.03 13.71 7.77
CA GLN A 189 4.31 13.52 8.45
C GLN A 189 5.37 12.96 7.48
N ALA A 190 5.02 11.95 6.70
CA ALA A 190 5.94 11.32 5.74
C ALA A 190 6.34 12.28 4.60
N VAL A 191 5.39 13.07 4.08
CA VAL A 191 5.68 14.13 3.09
C VAL A 191 6.61 15.17 3.68
N HIS A 192 6.31 15.67 4.88
CA HIS A 192 7.13 16.68 5.55
C HIS A 192 8.56 16.16 5.83
N TYR A 193 8.69 14.90 6.23
CA TYR A 193 9.98 14.26 6.40
C TYR A 193 10.78 14.28 5.08
N MET A 194 10.19 13.82 3.98
CA MET A 194 10.89 13.79 2.68
C MET A 194 11.29 15.18 2.20
N LEU A 195 10.47 16.22 2.46
CA LEU A 195 10.82 17.59 2.09
C LEU A 195 11.99 18.14 2.92
N SER A 196 12.12 17.74 4.18
CA SER A 196 13.17 18.19 5.10
C SER A 196 14.45 17.35 5.06
N HIS A 197 14.45 16.24 4.30
CA HIS A 197 15.57 15.30 4.20
C HIS A 197 15.97 15.07 2.74
N PRO A 198 16.83 15.96 2.17
CA PRO A 198 17.22 15.87 0.76
C PRO A 198 17.83 14.51 0.35
N GLU A 199 18.48 13.84 1.30
CA GLU A 199 19.05 12.50 1.09
C GLU A 199 18.00 11.42 0.79
N SER A 200 16.73 11.64 1.17
CA SER A 200 15.61 10.75 0.85
C SER A 200 14.97 11.03 -0.52
N GLN A 201 15.36 12.15 -1.15
CA GLN A 201 14.80 12.63 -2.41
C GLN A 201 15.53 12.02 -3.61
N ILE A 202 15.52 10.70 -3.71
CA ILE A 202 16.24 9.98 -4.78
C ILE A 202 15.43 10.03 -6.07
N PRO A 203 15.93 10.71 -7.13
CA PRO A 203 15.24 10.77 -8.42
C PRO A 203 15.20 9.39 -9.10
N ASP A 204 14.09 9.11 -9.78
CA ASP A 204 13.92 7.93 -10.61
C ASP A 204 13.51 8.33 -12.04
N PRO A 205 14.49 8.71 -12.89
CA PRO A 205 14.21 9.18 -14.24
C PRO A 205 13.64 8.10 -15.17
N GLU A 206 13.91 6.83 -14.88
CA GLU A 206 13.35 5.72 -15.66
C GLU A 206 11.84 5.60 -15.38
N PHE A 207 11.46 5.61 -14.12
CA PHE A 207 10.05 5.62 -13.73
C PHE A 207 9.33 6.90 -14.19
N ASP A 208 10.00 8.07 -14.12
CA ASP A 208 9.43 9.32 -14.64
C ASP A 208 9.12 9.23 -16.12
N SER A 209 10.06 8.69 -16.90
CA SER A 209 9.89 8.45 -18.34
C SER A 209 8.77 7.44 -18.64
N TRP A 210 8.66 6.37 -17.85
CA TRP A 210 7.57 5.42 -17.95
C TRP A 210 6.21 6.10 -17.71
N CYS A 211 6.08 6.93 -16.66
CA CYS A 211 4.87 7.71 -16.40
C CYS A 211 4.51 8.62 -17.58
N ASP A 212 5.50 9.29 -18.17
CA ASP A 212 5.27 10.18 -19.33
C ASP A 212 4.80 9.39 -20.56
N ARG A 213 5.33 8.18 -20.82
CA ARG A 213 4.86 7.31 -21.89
C ARG A 213 3.41 6.89 -21.70
N ILE A 214 3.03 6.51 -20.47
CA ILE A 214 1.63 6.16 -20.14
C ILE A 214 0.72 7.37 -20.36
N ALA A 215 1.09 8.55 -19.84
CA ALA A 215 0.30 9.76 -19.99
C ALA A 215 0.11 10.16 -21.46
N ASN A 216 1.16 10.06 -22.26
CA ASN A 216 1.11 10.35 -23.70
C ASN A 216 0.23 9.35 -24.45
N ALA A 217 0.25 8.06 -24.10
CA ALA A 217 -0.59 7.05 -24.71
C ALA A 217 -2.07 7.29 -24.45
N ILE A 218 -2.44 7.63 -23.21
CA ILE A 218 -3.82 7.98 -22.85
C ILE A 218 -4.27 9.25 -23.59
N SER A 219 -3.46 10.32 -23.56
CA SER A 219 -3.78 11.56 -24.29
C SER A 219 -3.93 11.35 -25.81
N ALA A 220 -3.14 10.46 -26.40
CA ALA A 220 -3.27 10.14 -27.83
C ALA A 220 -4.58 9.37 -28.12
N ALA A 221 -4.99 8.47 -27.22
CA ALA A 221 -6.27 7.77 -27.33
C ALA A 221 -7.45 8.74 -27.25
N ASP A 222 -7.46 9.67 -26.28
CA ASP A 222 -8.51 10.67 -26.12
C ASP A 222 -8.64 11.53 -27.39
N LYS A 223 -7.53 12.06 -27.92
CA LYS A 223 -7.51 12.83 -29.17
C LYS A 223 -8.05 12.06 -30.38
N ALA A 224 -7.78 10.74 -30.45
CA ALA A 224 -8.31 9.91 -31.54
C ALA A 224 -9.84 9.77 -31.49
N PHE A 225 -10.43 9.77 -30.29
CA PHE A 225 -11.90 9.77 -30.11
C PHE A 225 -12.55 11.12 -30.40
N GLU A 226 -11.88 12.23 -30.12
CA GLU A 226 -12.40 13.58 -30.43
C GLU A 226 -12.45 13.87 -31.94
N LEU A 227 -11.64 13.18 -32.74
CA LEU A 227 -11.54 13.35 -34.20
C LEU A 227 -12.44 12.39 -34.99
N SER A 228 -13.11 11.46 -34.34
CA SER A 228 -14.00 10.47 -34.95
C SER A 228 -15.47 10.87 -34.84
#